data_fd6b2de1d8ccf33e30a131edb3431554
#
_entry.id   fd6b2de1d8ccf33e30a131edb3431554
#
_cell.length_a   1.000
_cell.length_b   1.000
_cell.length_c   1.000
_cell.angle_alpha   90.00
_cell.angle_beta   90.00
_cell.angle_gamma   90.00
#
_symmetry.space_group_name_H-M   'P 1'
#
loop_
_entity.id
_entity.type
_entity.pdbx_description
1 polymer ?
#
loop_
_entity_poly.entity_id
_entity_poly.type
_entity_poly.pdbx_seq_one_letter_code
_entity_poly.pdbx_strand_id
1 'polypeptide(L)'
;MGGSILPVTIHNNKIYFLFGKERDIDENPGWSDFGGGTDKGETLFQTAIREGGEELTGFLGTDNDIKKMLNKYGTYNIDYKSEGYSTYRCHIFPMEYDEMLPHYYNNNQQFLQKRLDPKIIRNTKIFEKTQIKWFSFDDIKEKHNEFRSFYKNIVHLILGNQSAIEGFVKSNMIKSSSKLTNHSKLTKSKRARNKKNKTRKHKK
;
A
#
# COMPACT_ATOMS: atom_id res chain seq x y z
N MET A 1 -9.20 -18.98 -2.02
CA MET A 1 -9.35 -17.54 -2.32
C MET A 1 -8.23 -16.78 -1.63
N GLY A 2 -7.87 -15.60 -2.13
CA GLY A 2 -6.85 -14.75 -1.51
C GLY A 2 -7.12 -13.27 -1.74
N GLY A 3 -6.53 -12.44 -0.89
CA GLY A 3 -6.66 -10.99 -0.97
C GLY A 3 -5.36 -10.30 -0.60
N SER A 4 -5.08 -9.17 -1.25
CA SER A 4 -3.88 -8.37 -1.02
C SER A 4 -4.13 -6.89 -1.10
N ILE A 5 -3.20 -6.12 -0.56
CA ILE A 5 -3.07 -4.69 -0.80
C ILE A 5 -1.85 -4.42 -1.68
N LEU A 6 -1.97 -3.44 -2.56
CA LEU A 6 -0.86 -2.91 -3.35
C LEU A 6 -0.87 -1.38 -3.27
N PRO A 7 -0.04 -0.78 -2.41
CA PRO A 7 0.08 0.67 -2.33
C PRO A 7 0.60 1.27 -3.63
N VAL A 8 0.00 2.37 -4.06
CA VAL A 8 0.38 3.10 -5.27
C VAL A 8 0.48 4.59 -4.99
N THR A 9 1.41 5.28 -5.64
CA THR A 9 1.61 6.71 -5.46
C THR A 9 1.97 7.41 -6.76
N ILE A 10 1.91 8.75 -6.76
CA ILE A 10 2.47 9.61 -7.80
C ILE A 10 3.68 10.34 -7.22
N HIS A 11 4.82 10.17 -7.84
CA HIS A 11 6.03 10.93 -7.55
C HIS A 11 6.68 11.40 -8.85
N ASN A 12 7.06 12.68 -8.95
CA ASN A 12 7.63 13.28 -10.16
C ASN A 12 6.84 12.94 -11.46
N ASN A 13 5.51 13.06 -11.38
CA ASN A 13 4.57 12.75 -12.46
C ASN A 13 4.56 11.28 -12.96
N LYS A 14 5.22 10.36 -12.26
CA LYS A 14 5.20 8.93 -12.53
C LYS A 14 4.43 8.19 -11.45
N ILE A 15 3.83 7.08 -11.84
CA ILE A 15 3.17 6.14 -10.93
C ILE A 15 4.20 5.15 -10.40
N TYR A 16 4.16 4.89 -9.08
CA TYR A 16 4.97 3.89 -8.41
C TYR A 16 4.11 3.00 -7.54
N PHE A 17 4.40 1.71 -7.55
CA PHE A 17 3.78 0.67 -6.74
C PHE A 17 4.78 0.19 -5.70
N LEU A 18 4.33 -0.05 -4.48
CA LEU A 18 5.15 -0.63 -3.43
C LEU A 18 5.02 -2.15 -3.47
N PHE A 19 6.10 -2.85 -3.81
CA PHE A 19 6.16 -4.31 -3.77
C PHE A 19 7.06 -4.79 -2.63
N GLY A 20 6.74 -5.98 -2.11
CA GLY A 20 7.55 -6.71 -1.15
C GLY A 20 8.27 -7.89 -1.82
N LYS A 21 9.49 -8.20 -1.36
CA LYS A 21 10.26 -9.36 -1.82
C LYS A 21 10.18 -10.47 -0.78
N GLU A 22 9.76 -11.65 -1.21
CA GLU A 22 9.78 -12.87 -0.40
C GLU A 22 11.20 -13.29 -0.05
N ARG A 23 11.33 -14.15 0.97
CA ARG A 23 12.62 -14.75 1.32
C ARG A 23 13.10 -15.65 0.20
N ASP A 24 14.41 -15.66 -0.04
CA ASP A 24 15.02 -16.52 -1.06
C ASP A 24 14.92 -18.03 -0.70
N ILE A 25 14.61 -18.36 0.56
CA ILE A 25 14.40 -19.74 1.04
C ILE A 25 12.95 -20.24 0.85
N ASP A 26 12.01 -19.38 0.43
CA ASP A 26 10.64 -19.77 0.18
C ASP A 26 10.53 -20.55 -1.15
N GLU A 27 9.53 -21.42 -1.26
CA GLU A 27 9.30 -22.23 -2.47
C GLU A 27 9.09 -21.38 -3.74
N ASN A 28 8.66 -20.14 -3.57
CA ASN A 28 8.31 -19.23 -4.65
C ASN A 28 8.84 -17.82 -4.36
N PRO A 29 10.18 -17.62 -4.37
CA PRO A 29 10.77 -16.32 -4.08
C PRO A 29 10.44 -15.30 -5.17
N GLY A 30 10.63 -14.02 -4.87
CA GLY A 30 10.44 -12.92 -5.80
C GLY A 30 9.55 -11.81 -5.25
N TRP A 31 9.30 -10.81 -6.09
CA TRP A 31 8.46 -9.67 -5.75
C TRP A 31 6.97 -10.01 -5.87
N SER A 32 6.17 -9.48 -4.96
CA SER A 32 4.70 -9.52 -5.00
C SER A 32 4.11 -8.33 -4.24
N ASP A 33 2.79 -8.22 -4.25
CA ASP A 33 2.03 -7.38 -3.33
C ASP A 33 2.06 -7.92 -1.89
N PHE A 34 1.26 -7.34 -1.00
CA PHE A 34 1.15 -7.75 0.40
C PHE A 34 -0.18 -8.48 0.58
N GLY A 35 -0.11 -9.82 0.64
CA GLY A 35 -1.33 -10.61 0.67
C GLY A 35 -1.13 -12.11 0.73
N GLY A 36 -2.22 -12.80 1.04
CA GLY A 36 -2.21 -14.25 1.25
C GLY A 36 -3.57 -14.90 1.12
N GLY A 37 -3.67 -16.10 1.68
CA GLY A 37 -4.87 -16.91 1.69
C GLY A 37 -5.96 -16.38 2.60
N THR A 38 -7.22 -16.60 2.20
CA THR A 38 -8.39 -16.19 2.97
C THR A 38 -8.66 -17.18 4.09
N ASP A 39 -8.72 -16.73 5.32
CA ASP A 39 -9.13 -17.52 6.46
C ASP A 39 -10.65 -17.77 6.48
N LYS A 40 -11.07 -18.75 7.26
CA LYS A 40 -12.50 -19.14 7.35
C LYS A 40 -13.34 -17.96 7.84
N GLY A 41 -14.26 -17.52 7.00
CA GLY A 41 -15.20 -16.45 7.31
C GLY A 41 -14.72 -15.05 6.92
N GLU A 42 -13.48 -14.90 6.42
CA GLU A 42 -13.00 -13.64 5.89
C GLU A 42 -13.54 -13.35 4.48
N THR A 43 -13.75 -12.09 4.20
CA THR A 43 -13.89 -11.56 2.84
C THR A 43 -12.50 -11.28 2.26
N LEU A 44 -12.38 -11.21 0.93
CA LEU A 44 -11.12 -10.85 0.26
C LEU A 44 -10.54 -9.52 0.74
N PHE A 45 -11.41 -8.57 1.11
CA PHE A 45 -11.02 -7.27 1.65
C PHE A 45 -10.46 -7.37 3.08
N GLN A 46 -11.04 -8.21 3.93
CA GLN A 46 -10.53 -8.47 5.29
C GLN A 46 -9.19 -9.19 5.23
N THR A 47 -9.08 -10.23 4.39
CA THR A 47 -7.80 -10.90 4.12
C THR A 47 -6.73 -9.91 3.69
N ALA A 48 -7.03 -9.03 2.73
CA ALA A 48 -6.09 -8.02 2.24
C ALA A 48 -5.58 -7.07 3.33
N ILE A 49 -6.45 -6.69 4.28
CA ILE A 49 -6.07 -5.83 5.41
C ILE A 49 -5.17 -6.58 6.39
N ARG A 50 -5.54 -7.78 6.79
CA ARG A 50 -4.78 -8.61 7.73
C ARG A 50 -3.40 -8.93 7.19
N GLU A 51 -3.33 -9.50 6.00
CA GLU A 51 -2.07 -9.86 5.34
C GLU A 51 -1.18 -8.64 5.10
N GLY A 52 -1.76 -7.53 4.65
CA GLY A 52 -1.02 -6.28 4.47
C GLY A 52 -0.45 -5.73 5.78
N GLY A 53 -1.15 -5.90 6.90
CA GLY A 53 -0.66 -5.55 8.24
C GLY A 53 0.47 -6.46 8.72
N GLU A 54 0.31 -7.77 8.53
CA GLU A 54 1.31 -8.80 8.89
C GLU A 54 2.60 -8.60 8.09
N GLU A 55 2.53 -8.59 6.76
CA GLU A 55 3.70 -8.53 5.87
C GLU A 55 4.42 -7.18 5.89
N LEU A 56 3.70 -6.08 6.12
CA LEU A 56 4.32 -4.76 6.34
C LEU A 56 4.72 -4.52 7.80
N THR A 57 4.53 -5.51 8.68
CA THR A 57 4.97 -5.48 10.09
C THR A 57 4.57 -4.19 10.83
N GLY A 58 3.38 -3.67 10.53
CA GLY A 58 2.84 -2.44 11.13
C GLY A 58 3.40 -1.12 10.58
N PHE A 59 4.26 -1.12 9.57
CA PHE A 59 4.80 0.12 8.98
C PHE A 59 3.72 1.02 8.33
N LEU A 60 2.57 0.47 7.95
CA LEU A 60 1.40 1.25 7.53
C LEU A 60 0.37 1.46 8.65
N GLY A 61 0.73 1.19 9.90
CA GLY A 61 -0.14 1.27 11.06
C GLY A 61 -0.88 -0.03 11.35
N THR A 62 -1.98 0.09 12.09
CA THR A 62 -2.86 -1.04 12.43
C THR A 62 -3.78 -1.39 11.27
N ASP A 63 -4.46 -2.55 11.35
CA ASP A 63 -5.51 -2.96 10.40
C ASP A 63 -6.57 -1.87 10.21
N ASN A 64 -6.93 -1.17 11.29
CA ASN A 64 -7.87 -0.05 11.20
C ASN A 64 -7.30 1.13 10.41
N ASP A 65 -6.00 1.37 10.46
CA ASP A 65 -5.36 2.44 9.71
C ASP A 65 -5.23 2.07 8.24
N ILE A 66 -4.87 0.83 7.93
CA ILE A 66 -4.91 0.29 6.56
C ILE A 66 -6.34 0.39 6.00
N LYS A 67 -7.35 -0.06 6.75
CA LYS A 67 -8.77 0.05 6.37
C LYS A 67 -9.19 1.49 6.08
N LYS A 68 -8.76 2.45 6.90
CA LYS A 68 -9.02 3.88 6.66
C LYS A 68 -8.35 4.37 5.37
N MET A 69 -7.11 3.95 5.09
CA MET A 69 -6.40 4.29 3.85
C MET A 69 -7.15 3.77 2.62
N LEU A 70 -7.52 2.48 2.61
CA LEU A 70 -8.26 1.87 1.51
C LEU A 70 -9.62 2.57 1.28
N ASN A 71 -10.32 2.92 2.36
CA ASN A 71 -11.62 3.60 2.27
C ASN A 71 -11.51 5.09 1.90
N LYS A 72 -10.40 5.76 2.22
CA LYS A 72 -10.20 7.19 1.95
C LYS A 72 -10.23 7.52 0.46
N TYR A 73 -9.62 6.69 -0.34
CA TYR A 73 -9.49 6.88 -1.78
C TYR A 73 -10.25 5.85 -2.61
N GLY A 74 -10.76 4.80 -1.96
CA GLY A 74 -11.23 3.59 -2.63
C GLY A 74 -10.07 2.75 -3.16
N THR A 75 -10.41 1.66 -3.84
CA THR A 75 -9.43 0.74 -4.42
C THR A 75 -9.73 0.48 -5.90
N TYR A 76 -8.69 0.35 -6.70
CA TYR A 76 -8.77 -0.26 -8.02
C TYR A 76 -8.46 -1.75 -7.87
N ASN A 77 -9.39 -2.61 -8.24
CA ASN A 77 -9.27 -4.05 -7.99
C ASN A 77 -8.79 -4.79 -9.24
N ILE A 78 -7.77 -5.61 -9.07
CA ILE A 78 -7.34 -6.60 -10.07
C ILE A 78 -7.74 -7.97 -9.55
N ASP A 79 -8.62 -8.65 -10.28
CA ASP A 79 -9.06 -10.01 -9.99
C ASP A 79 -8.32 -11.00 -10.89
N TYR A 80 -7.62 -11.94 -10.29
CA TYR A 80 -7.00 -13.08 -10.96
C TYR A 80 -7.71 -14.36 -10.56
N LYS A 81 -8.12 -15.14 -11.53
CA LYS A 81 -8.71 -16.47 -11.33
C LYS A 81 -7.72 -17.52 -11.83
N SER A 82 -7.22 -18.35 -10.92
CA SER A 82 -6.43 -19.52 -11.29
C SER A 82 -7.34 -20.63 -11.85
N GLU A 83 -6.76 -21.57 -12.59
CA GLU A 83 -7.41 -22.79 -12.97
C GLU A 83 -7.85 -23.54 -11.70
N GLY A 84 -9.16 -23.78 -11.53
CA GLY A 84 -9.74 -24.37 -10.31
C GLY A 84 -10.58 -23.43 -9.45
N TYR A 85 -10.98 -22.26 -9.98
CA TYR A 85 -11.98 -21.35 -9.38
C TYR A 85 -11.56 -20.54 -8.15
N SER A 86 -10.28 -20.56 -7.74
CA SER A 86 -9.81 -19.70 -6.66
C SER A 86 -9.58 -18.27 -7.18
N THR A 87 -10.28 -17.30 -6.58
CA THR A 87 -10.10 -15.89 -6.91
C THR A 87 -9.05 -15.28 -5.96
N TYR A 88 -8.07 -14.57 -6.53
CA TYR A 88 -7.18 -13.68 -5.82
C TYR A 88 -7.50 -12.23 -6.22
N ARG A 89 -7.72 -11.36 -5.24
CA ARG A 89 -8.00 -9.94 -5.48
C ARG A 89 -6.90 -9.07 -4.91
N CYS A 90 -6.24 -8.32 -5.79
CA CYS A 90 -5.30 -7.28 -5.43
C CYS A 90 -6.03 -5.93 -5.34
N HIS A 91 -6.00 -5.30 -4.16
CA HIS A 91 -6.57 -3.98 -3.91
C HIS A 91 -5.48 -2.91 -4.07
N ILE A 92 -5.43 -2.28 -5.25
CA ILE A 92 -4.53 -1.14 -5.52
C ILE A 92 -5.14 0.11 -4.90
N PHE A 93 -4.42 0.78 -4.01
CA PHE A 93 -4.91 1.98 -3.33
C PHE A 93 -3.86 3.10 -3.31
N PRO A 94 -4.29 4.37 -3.51
CA PRO A 94 -3.39 5.52 -3.45
C PRO A 94 -2.92 5.82 -2.03
N MET A 95 -1.62 6.10 -1.87
CA MET A 95 -1.03 6.66 -0.65
C MET A 95 -0.04 7.77 -1.00
N GLU A 96 0.34 8.57 0.00
CA GLU A 96 1.37 9.58 -0.17
C GLU A 96 2.74 8.91 -0.38
N TYR A 97 3.57 9.50 -1.28
CA TYR A 97 4.92 8.98 -1.50
C TYR A 97 5.78 9.19 -0.26
N ASP A 98 6.38 8.13 0.20
CA ASP A 98 7.38 8.15 1.27
C ASP A 98 8.65 7.46 0.77
N GLU A 99 9.68 8.26 0.48
CA GLU A 99 10.98 7.79 0.03
C GLU A 99 11.70 6.99 1.12
N MET A 100 11.45 7.34 2.39
CA MET A 100 12.13 6.73 3.52
C MET A 100 11.47 5.42 3.98
N LEU A 101 10.23 5.15 3.59
CA LEU A 101 9.53 3.93 3.99
C LEU A 101 10.30 2.65 3.61
N PRO A 102 10.77 2.46 2.35
CA PRO A 102 11.60 1.31 2.02
C PRO A 102 12.93 1.28 2.79
N HIS A 103 13.54 2.44 3.02
CA HIS A 103 14.79 2.53 3.77
C HIS A 103 14.63 2.01 5.20
N TYR A 104 13.64 2.49 5.94
CA TYR A 104 13.42 2.06 7.33
C TYR A 104 12.97 0.61 7.42
N TYR A 105 12.05 0.19 6.55
CA TYR A 105 11.59 -1.19 6.51
C TYR A 105 12.76 -2.15 6.26
N ASN A 106 13.53 -1.92 5.21
CA ASN A 106 14.63 -2.80 4.80
C ASN A 106 15.73 -2.86 5.87
N ASN A 107 16.09 -1.73 6.49
CA ASN A 107 17.05 -1.69 7.57
C ASN A 107 16.57 -2.46 8.80
N ASN A 108 15.28 -2.32 9.17
CA ASN A 108 14.68 -3.07 10.27
C ASN A 108 14.72 -4.58 10.01
N GLN A 109 14.33 -5.02 8.81
CA GLN A 109 14.36 -6.43 8.41
C GLN A 109 15.79 -7.00 8.45
N GLN A 110 16.75 -6.27 7.88
CA GLN A 110 18.15 -6.69 7.91
C GLN A 110 18.71 -6.77 9.33
N PHE A 111 18.39 -5.80 10.18
CA PHE A 111 18.83 -5.80 11.58
C PHE A 111 18.29 -7.01 12.33
N LEU A 112 17.00 -7.28 12.24
CA LEU A 112 16.35 -8.38 12.94
C LEU A 112 16.86 -9.73 12.43
N GLN A 113 16.99 -9.93 11.12
CA GLN A 113 17.52 -11.16 10.54
C GLN A 113 18.97 -11.46 10.97
N LYS A 114 19.80 -10.44 11.20
CA LYS A 114 21.18 -10.60 11.68
C LYS A 114 21.27 -10.85 13.17
N ARG A 115 20.24 -10.55 13.96
CA ARG A 115 20.28 -10.56 15.43
C ARG A 115 19.44 -11.65 16.06
N LEU A 116 18.39 -12.10 15.40
CA LEU A 116 17.51 -13.12 15.96
C LEU A 116 18.03 -14.53 15.67
N ASP A 117 17.65 -15.47 16.53
CA ASP A 117 17.91 -16.89 16.30
C ASP A 117 17.27 -17.32 14.97
N PRO A 118 17.99 -18.04 14.09
CA PRO A 118 17.46 -18.54 12.83
C PRO A 118 16.17 -19.38 12.96
N LYS A 119 15.95 -20.03 14.12
CA LYS A 119 14.72 -20.77 14.38
C LYS A 119 13.53 -19.81 14.54
N ILE A 120 13.73 -18.67 15.22
CA ILE A 120 12.70 -17.65 15.34
C ILE A 120 12.36 -17.11 13.94
N ILE A 121 13.38 -16.76 13.14
CA ILE A 121 13.18 -16.23 11.79
C ILE A 121 12.38 -17.21 10.92
N ARG A 122 12.67 -18.50 10.99
CA ARG A 122 11.96 -19.52 10.19
C ARG A 122 10.53 -19.76 10.65
N ASN A 123 10.25 -19.60 11.94
CA ASN A 123 8.97 -19.99 12.55
C ASN A 123 8.00 -18.81 12.74
N THR A 124 8.37 -17.60 12.31
CA THR A 124 7.50 -16.43 12.48
C THR A 124 7.12 -15.84 11.11
N LYS A 125 5.90 -15.34 11.01
CA LYS A 125 5.41 -14.61 9.83
C LYS A 125 6.00 -13.20 9.67
N ILE A 126 6.66 -12.67 10.71
CA ILE A 126 7.20 -11.30 10.73
C ILE A 126 8.23 -11.05 9.60
N PHE A 127 8.83 -12.12 9.06
CA PHE A 127 9.89 -12.04 8.07
C PHE A 127 9.51 -12.60 6.70
N GLU A 128 8.23 -12.69 6.38
CA GLU A 128 7.77 -13.15 5.05
C GLU A 128 8.31 -12.26 3.95
N LYS A 129 8.32 -10.93 4.14
CA LYS A 129 9.00 -10.00 3.22
C LYS A 129 10.35 -9.57 3.78
N THR A 130 11.39 -9.73 2.97
CA THR A 130 12.77 -9.34 3.34
C THR A 130 13.09 -7.90 3.01
N GLN A 131 12.43 -7.34 2.03
CA GLN A 131 12.58 -5.94 1.61
C GLN A 131 11.33 -5.44 0.88
N ILE A 132 11.16 -4.13 0.85
CA ILE A 132 10.15 -3.46 0.04
C ILE A 132 10.81 -2.42 -0.86
N LYS A 133 10.17 -2.12 -2.01
CA LYS A 133 10.70 -1.16 -2.98
C LYS A 133 9.58 -0.56 -3.83
N TRP A 134 9.74 0.72 -4.18
CA TRP A 134 8.89 1.39 -5.17
C TRP A 134 9.32 1.02 -6.60
N PHE A 135 8.35 0.59 -7.42
CA PHE A 135 8.53 0.23 -8.83
C PHE A 135 7.64 1.11 -9.70
N SER A 136 8.20 1.74 -10.71
CA SER A 136 7.45 2.33 -11.80
C SER A 136 6.88 1.26 -12.73
N PHE A 137 6.00 1.63 -13.67
CA PHE A 137 5.58 0.70 -14.74
C PHE A 137 6.74 0.20 -15.59
N ASP A 138 7.77 1.04 -15.79
CA ASP A 138 8.95 0.65 -16.54
C ASP A 138 9.78 -0.37 -15.77
N ASP A 139 9.98 -0.16 -14.44
CA ASP A 139 10.64 -1.15 -13.57
C ASP A 139 9.90 -2.48 -13.54
N ILE A 140 8.56 -2.46 -13.50
CA ILE A 140 7.73 -3.68 -13.52
C ILE A 140 7.94 -4.47 -14.82
N LYS A 141 8.02 -3.79 -15.97
CA LYS A 141 8.28 -4.43 -17.28
C LYS A 141 9.70 -5.02 -17.34
N GLU A 142 10.70 -4.22 -16.95
CA GLU A 142 12.11 -4.64 -16.97
C GLU A 142 12.36 -5.82 -16.04
N LYS A 143 11.79 -5.77 -14.82
CA LYS A 143 12.00 -6.76 -13.75
C LYS A 143 10.93 -7.84 -13.69
N HIS A 144 10.16 -8.02 -14.76
CA HIS A 144 9.04 -8.99 -14.80
C HIS A 144 9.46 -10.40 -14.34
N ASN A 145 10.68 -10.83 -14.66
CA ASN A 145 11.18 -12.16 -14.29
C ASN A 145 11.53 -12.28 -12.79
N GLU A 146 11.70 -11.18 -12.08
CA GLU A 146 11.99 -11.14 -10.65
C GLU A 146 10.71 -11.29 -9.78
N PHE A 147 9.52 -11.24 -10.38
CA PHE A 147 8.26 -11.48 -9.66
C PHE A 147 8.03 -12.97 -9.44
N ARG A 148 7.32 -13.30 -8.34
CA ARG A 148 6.89 -14.68 -8.03
C ARG A 148 6.13 -15.29 -9.21
N SER A 149 6.28 -16.58 -9.42
CA SER A 149 5.76 -17.25 -10.63
C SER A 149 4.26 -17.02 -10.84
N PHE A 150 3.43 -17.23 -9.80
CA PHE A 150 1.98 -16.99 -9.91
C PHE A 150 1.66 -15.50 -10.04
N TYR A 151 2.45 -14.63 -9.42
CA TYR A 151 2.21 -13.19 -9.39
C TYR A 151 2.48 -12.51 -10.73
N LYS A 152 3.27 -13.12 -11.61
CA LYS A 152 3.50 -12.64 -13.00
C LYS A 152 2.20 -12.46 -13.78
N ASN A 153 1.19 -13.30 -13.52
CA ASN A 153 -0.12 -13.14 -14.13
C ASN A 153 -0.83 -11.87 -13.64
N ILE A 154 -0.72 -11.55 -12.35
CA ILE A 154 -1.27 -10.32 -11.76
C ILE A 154 -0.52 -9.10 -12.30
N VAL A 155 0.80 -9.18 -12.42
CA VAL A 155 1.64 -8.14 -13.04
C VAL A 155 1.19 -7.88 -14.49
N HIS A 156 0.91 -8.93 -15.25
CA HIS A 156 0.40 -8.79 -16.62
C HIS A 156 -0.94 -8.03 -16.66
N LEU A 157 -1.85 -8.35 -15.73
CA LEU A 157 -3.12 -7.62 -15.60
C LEU A 157 -2.91 -6.17 -15.16
N ILE A 158 -1.98 -5.87 -14.26
CA ILE A 158 -1.62 -4.51 -13.85
C ILE A 158 -1.12 -3.71 -15.07
N LEU A 159 -0.21 -4.27 -15.86
CA LEU A 159 0.32 -3.64 -17.06
C LEU A 159 -0.76 -3.43 -18.12
N GLY A 160 -1.64 -4.40 -18.32
CA GLY A 160 -2.78 -4.32 -19.25
C GLY A 160 -3.81 -3.26 -18.84
N ASN A 161 -3.88 -2.89 -17.57
CA ASN A 161 -4.78 -1.87 -17.03
C ASN A 161 -4.08 -0.53 -16.74
N GLN A 162 -2.87 -0.29 -17.25
CA GLN A 162 -2.05 0.88 -16.93
C GLN A 162 -2.83 2.19 -17.00
N SER A 163 -3.49 2.50 -18.13
CA SER A 163 -4.23 3.75 -18.32
C SER A 163 -5.38 3.93 -17.32
N ALA A 164 -6.09 2.85 -16.99
CA ALA A 164 -7.20 2.88 -16.04
C ALA A 164 -6.68 3.12 -14.60
N ILE A 165 -5.60 2.46 -14.22
CA ILE A 165 -4.95 2.64 -12.91
C ILE A 165 -4.41 4.07 -12.78
N GLU A 166 -3.74 4.60 -13.81
CA GLU A 166 -3.26 5.98 -13.81
C GLU A 166 -4.40 6.99 -13.65
N GLY A 167 -5.50 6.80 -14.37
CA GLY A 167 -6.70 7.63 -14.26
C GLY A 167 -7.30 7.58 -12.85
N PHE A 168 -7.42 6.39 -12.27
CA PHE A 168 -7.89 6.19 -10.91
C PHE A 168 -7.01 6.90 -9.87
N VAL A 169 -5.69 6.71 -9.93
CA VAL A 169 -4.75 7.30 -8.96
C VAL A 169 -4.74 8.82 -9.07
N LYS A 170 -4.60 9.36 -10.29
CA LYS A 170 -4.60 10.82 -10.55
C LYS A 170 -5.89 11.48 -10.03
N SER A 171 -7.05 10.91 -10.35
CA SER A 171 -8.35 11.49 -9.94
C SER A 171 -8.56 11.49 -8.43
N ASN A 172 -8.07 10.49 -7.71
CA ASN A 172 -8.27 10.36 -6.27
C ASN A 172 -7.24 11.18 -5.45
N MET A 173 -6.00 11.29 -5.90
CA MET A 173 -4.99 12.12 -5.23
C MET A 173 -5.28 13.62 -5.41
N ILE A 174 -5.76 14.06 -6.59
CA ILE A 174 -6.14 15.47 -6.83
C ILE A 174 -7.33 15.88 -5.96
N LYS A 175 -8.35 15.03 -5.82
CA LYS A 175 -9.51 15.30 -4.95
C LYS A 175 -9.14 15.48 -3.47
N SER A 176 -8.08 14.85 -2.99
CA SER A 176 -7.65 14.99 -1.60
C SER A 176 -6.88 16.29 -1.36
N SER A 177 -6.05 16.74 -2.30
CA SER A 177 -5.33 18.02 -2.19
C SER A 177 -6.28 19.21 -2.21
N SER A 178 -7.36 19.16 -3.01
CA SER A 178 -8.38 20.21 -3.04
C SER A 178 -9.22 20.29 -1.76
N LYS A 179 -9.49 19.17 -1.09
CA LYS A 179 -10.18 19.15 0.22
C LYS A 179 -9.33 19.74 1.34
N LEU A 180 -8.02 19.50 1.36
CA LEU A 180 -7.08 20.05 2.33
C LEU A 180 -6.94 21.58 2.18
N THR A 181 -6.85 22.09 0.95
CA THR A 181 -6.76 23.54 0.68
C THR A 181 -8.05 24.27 1.06
N ASN A 182 -9.21 23.67 0.86
CA ASN A 182 -10.49 24.25 1.29
C ASN A 182 -10.66 24.25 2.82
N HIS A 183 -10.19 23.22 3.51
CA HIS A 183 -10.24 23.16 4.99
C HIS A 183 -9.30 24.18 5.63
N SER A 184 -8.10 24.39 5.08
CA SER A 184 -7.14 25.39 5.55
C SER A 184 -7.62 26.84 5.30
N LYS A 185 -8.35 27.10 4.21
CA LYS A 185 -8.99 28.38 3.94
C LYS A 185 -10.15 28.67 4.90
N LEU A 186 -10.96 27.66 5.24
CA LEU A 186 -12.07 27.78 6.19
C LEU A 186 -11.59 28.04 7.63
N THR A 187 -10.53 27.38 8.06
CA THR A 187 -9.93 27.58 9.40
C THR A 187 -9.22 28.92 9.54
N LYS A 188 -8.57 29.41 8.48
CA LYS A 188 -7.99 30.77 8.47
C LYS A 188 -9.07 31.85 8.53
N SER A 189 -10.18 31.67 7.80
CA SER A 189 -11.33 32.59 7.83
C SER A 189 -12.04 32.64 9.20
N LYS A 190 -12.22 31.47 9.86
CA LYS A 190 -12.78 31.39 11.22
C LYS A 190 -11.87 32.05 12.27
N ARG A 191 -10.54 31.88 12.17
CA ARG A 191 -9.56 32.54 13.06
C ARG A 191 -9.54 34.05 12.87
N ALA A 192 -9.63 34.55 11.65
CA ALA A 192 -9.69 35.98 11.36
C ALA A 192 -11.00 36.62 11.89
N ARG A 193 -12.14 35.93 11.77
CA ARG A 193 -13.43 36.39 12.28
C ARG A 193 -13.47 36.44 13.81
N ASN A 194 -12.88 35.47 14.50
CA ASN A 194 -12.76 35.45 15.97
C ASN A 194 -11.80 36.55 16.50
N LYS A 195 -10.73 36.89 15.78
CA LYS A 195 -9.85 38.00 16.14
C LYS A 195 -10.56 39.36 16.03
N LYS A 196 -11.37 39.57 14.98
CA LYS A 196 -12.16 40.83 14.83
C LYS A 196 -13.24 41.00 15.92
N ASN A 197 -13.82 39.87 16.40
CA ASN A 197 -14.82 39.94 17.47
C ASN A 197 -14.21 40.15 18.86
N LYS A 198 -12.97 39.74 19.13
CA LYS A 198 -12.29 40.02 20.40
C LYS A 198 -11.84 41.50 20.51
N THR A 199 -11.42 42.10 19.41
CA THR A 199 -11.03 43.56 19.41
C THR A 199 -12.23 44.49 19.53
N ARG A 200 -13.46 44.08 19.20
CA ARG A 200 -14.68 44.90 19.41
C ARG A 200 -15.21 44.86 20.84
N LYS A 201 -14.85 43.85 21.66
CA LYS A 201 -15.31 43.75 23.07
C LYS A 201 -14.43 44.52 24.07
N HIS A 202 -13.31 45.07 23.64
CA HIS A 202 -12.41 45.89 24.49
C HIS A 202 -12.50 47.42 24.21
N LYS A 203 -13.53 47.86 23.45
CA LYS A 203 -13.79 49.28 23.19
C LYS A 203 -15.22 49.65 23.62
N LYS A 204 -15.63 49.20 24.81
CA LYS A 204 -16.79 49.74 25.52
C LYS A 204 -16.40 49.94 26.99
#